data_519456011e9891d2f0d80bafcf7d7083
#
_entry.id   519456011e9891d2f0d80bafcf7d7083
#
_cell.length_a   1.000
_cell.length_b   1.000
_cell.length_c   1.000
_cell.angle_alpha   90.00
_cell.angle_beta   90.00
_cell.angle_gamma   90.00
#
_symmetry.space_group_name_H-M   'P 1'
#
loop_
_entity.id
_entity.type
_entity.pdbx_description
1 polymer ?
#
loop_
_entity_poly.entity_id
_entity_poly.type
_entity_poly.pdbx_seq_one_letter_code
_entity_poly.pdbx_strand_id
1 'polypeptide(L)'
;MAEGKTFAREYRPNSLATYVGNEKVVSTVRNTIARGNRPQVILVEGITGSGKTTIARILMKEYECTGREKGQDACGVCESCKAFEEYIRTGNSDNLPDVNEINVAQNSGKGDIVDLLEDRVYLPQDGYFKYYYFDEVHKASDGLQNYLLKPLEEPEEHVVYILATTDVDKLLPTIRNRANLVLKVKKATELDICKLLGTICTREEIPFEEEAFRMISARADYVIRESLNYLQQVVDAHGSCTADIVAQEFELVTDSVLFDFYRAYIQRDFMGYMSIMHQIKTTMTFESFLQMLRTFTIRGIYVLNGIQLEGMHKEEIRKFSDLFSKFDVVQLSLLLSRLLTLGEGNVEANLLNFMYRQNLEDGIAQTYSVAEELQVAPKTSKMGISPKDEQRERNKNIEVRREKAELEGQKMLATETEGVQLLDMLSSFPVQTVKGTL
;
A
#
# COMPACT_ATOMS: atom_id res chain seq x y z
N MET A 1 29.86 9.36 -0.52
CA MET A 1 29.47 8.09 -1.20
C MET A 1 30.24 7.96 -2.51
N ALA A 2 30.67 6.76 -2.89
CA ALA A 2 31.32 6.54 -4.19
C ALA A 2 30.29 6.74 -5.32
N GLU A 3 30.68 7.42 -6.39
CA GLU A 3 29.83 7.73 -7.55
C GLU A 3 29.10 6.48 -8.08
N GLY A 4 27.77 6.54 -8.17
CA GLY A 4 26.92 5.54 -8.82
C GLY A 4 26.34 4.42 -7.96
N LYS A 5 26.51 4.40 -6.64
CA LYS A 5 25.93 3.41 -5.74
C LYS A 5 24.58 3.88 -5.21
N THR A 6 23.53 3.13 -5.49
CA THR A 6 22.18 3.38 -4.92
C THR A 6 21.89 2.43 -3.76
N PHE A 7 21.14 2.88 -2.74
CA PHE A 7 20.75 2.04 -1.61
C PHE A 7 20.02 0.77 -2.07
N ALA A 8 19.19 0.86 -3.10
CA ALA A 8 18.49 -0.29 -3.67
C ALA A 8 19.43 -1.39 -4.24
N ARG A 9 20.65 -1.04 -4.62
CA ARG A 9 21.68 -2.00 -5.08
C ARG A 9 22.61 -2.44 -3.95
N GLU A 10 23.12 -1.51 -3.16
CA GLU A 10 24.10 -1.78 -2.11
C GLU A 10 23.47 -2.63 -0.97
N TYR A 11 22.23 -2.34 -0.60
CA TYR A 11 21.50 -3.04 0.46
C TYR A 11 20.57 -4.14 -0.06
N ARG A 12 20.81 -4.61 -1.31
CA ARG A 12 20.08 -5.76 -1.80
C ARG A 12 20.42 -7.00 -0.98
N PRO A 13 19.43 -7.72 -0.41
CA PRO A 13 19.68 -8.95 0.35
C PRO A 13 20.46 -9.96 -0.48
N ASN A 14 21.51 -10.54 0.10
CA ASN A 14 22.37 -11.55 -0.52
C ASN A 14 22.24 -12.95 0.10
N SER A 15 21.34 -13.10 1.08
CA SER A 15 21.07 -14.36 1.78
C SER A 15 19.63 -14.44 2.25
N LEU A 16 19.16 -15.65 2.58
CA LEU A 16 17.85 -15.86 3.18
C LEU A 16 17.71 -15.19 4.55
N ALA A 17 18.81 -15.05 5.28
CA ALA A 17 18.82 -14.38 6.59
C ALA A 17 18.63 -12.86 6.48
N THR A 18 19.08 -12.24 5.40
CA THR A 18 18.95 -10.79 5.15
C THR A 18 17.76 -10.41 4.29
N TYR A 19 17.00 -11.40 3.79
CA TYR A 19 15.81 -11.15 2.98
C TYR A 19 14.68 -10.59 3.83
N VAL A 20 14.32 -9.35 3.58
CA VAL A 20 13.37 -8.57 4.40
C VAL A 20 11.92 -8.97 4.08
N GLY A 21 11.15 -9.23 5.11
CA GLY A 21 9.76 -9.65 5.02
C GLY A 21 9.60 -11.04 4.41
N ASN A 22 8.37 -11.42 4.10
CA ASN A 22 8.07 -12.69 3.43
C ASN A 22 8.63 -13.95 4.13
N GLU A 23 8.59 -14.01 5.45
CA GLU A 23 9.10 -15.13 6.28
C GLU A 23 8.62 -16.51 5.78
N LYS A 24 7.38 -16.58 5.26
CA LYS A 24 6.85 -17.81 4.69
C LYS A 24 7.61 -18.24 3.44
N VAL A 25 8.05 -17.31 2.60
CA VAL A 25 8.87 -17.61 1.42
C VAL A 25 10.23 -18.11 1.85
N VAL A 26 10.89 -17.40 2.77
CA VAL A 26 12.18 -17.77 3.34
C VAL A 26 12.13 -19.15 3.97
N SER A 27 11.15 -19.43 4.83
CA SER A 27 10.98 -20.73 5.49
C SER A 27 10.69 -21.85 4.49
N THR A 28 9.91 -21.58 3.43
CA THR A 28 9.64 -22.55 2.37
C THR A 28 10.92 -22.93 1.64
N VAL A 29 11.74 -21.94 1.23
CA VAL A 29 13.03 -22.20 0.57
C VAL A 29 13.97 -22.98 1.49
N ARG A 30 14.14 -22.55 2.75
CA ARG A 30 14.97 -23.26 3.74
C ARG A 30 14.56 -24.73 3.92
N ASN A 31 13.26 -24.96 4.12
CA ASN A 31 12.73 -26.31 4.33
C ASN A 31 12.91 -27.20 3.10
N THR A 32 12.75 -26.64 1.91
CA THR A 32 12.93 -27.36 0.64
C THR A 32 14.38 -27.82 0.50
N ILE A 33 15.32 -26.93 0.74
CA ILE A 33 16.75 -27.20 0.64
C ILE A 33 17.22 -28.15 1.76
N ALA A 34 16.77 -27.94 3.00
CA ALA A 34 17.13 -28.78 4.14
C ALA A 34 16.72 -30.27 3.96
N ARG A 35 15.64 -30.51 3.20
CA ARG A 35 15.20 -31.87 2.82
C ARG A 35 16.01 -32.48 1.67
N GLY A 36 17.00 -31.78 1.14
CA GLY A 36 17.74 -32.18 -0.05
C GLY A 36 16.92 -32.09 -1.35
N ASN A 37 15.75 -31.44 -1.30
CA ASN A 37 14.90 -31.28 -2.46
C ASN A 37 15.34 -30.05 -3.25
N ARG A 38 15.48 -30.18 -4.57
CA ARG A 38 15.88 -29.11 -5.48
C ARG A 38 14.89 -29.04 -6.64
N PRO A 39 13.71 -28.38 -6.43
CA PRO A 39 12.75 -28.17 -7.50
C PRO A 39 13.39 -27.53 -8.71
N GLN A 40 13.12 -28.05 -9.89
CA GLN A 40 13.69 -27.57 -11.15
C GLN A 40 12.80 -26.54 -11.83
N VAL A 41 11.51 -26.52 -11.55
CA VAL A 41 10.57 -25.53 -12.09
C VAL A 41 9.97 -24.74 -10.96
N ILE A 42 10.34 -23.46 -10.88
CA ILE A 42 10.00 -22.56 -9.77
C ILE A 42 9.24 -21.37 -10.31
N LEU A 43 8.06 -21.09 -9.76
CA LEU A 43 7.26 -19.92 -10.08
C LEU A 43 7.34 -18.92 -8.93
N VAL A 44 7.76 -17.68 -9.22
CA VAL A 44 7.85 -16.58 -8.27
C VAL A 44 6.80 -15.52 -8.61
N GLU A 45 5.75 -15.45 -7.83
CA GLU A 45 4.64 -14.51 -8.01
C GLU A 45 4.82 -13.30 -7.08
N GLY A 46 4.50 -12.10 -7.54
CA GLY A 46 4.46 -10.90 -6.69
C GLY A 46 4.53 -9.61 -7.48
N ILE A 47 4.17 -8.50 -6.86
CA ILE A 47 4.17 -7.19 -7.49
C ILE A 47 5.57 -6.74 -7.90
N THR A 48 5.66 -5.74 -8.78
CA THR A 48 6.95 -5.12 -9.14
C THR A 48 7.62 -4.56 -7.89
N GLY A 49 8.96 -4.75 -7.78
CA GLY A 49 9.73 -4.23 -6.64
C GLY A 49 9.59 -5.01 -5.33
N SER A 50 8.78 -6.08 -5.26
CA SER A 50 8.60 -6.90 -4.04
C SER A 50 9.79 -7.80 -3.68
N GLY A 51 10.79 -7.94 -4.56
CA GLY A 51 11.97 -8.78 -4.31
C GLY A 51 12.00 -10.11 -5.08
N LYS A 52 11.14 -10.32 -6.09
CA LYS A 52 11.13 -11.56 -6.92
C LYS A 52 12.51 -11.93 -7.47
N THR A 53 13.16 -10.98 -8.14
CA THR A 53 14.51 -11.19 -8.71
C THR A 53 15.54 -11.48 -7.61
N THR A 54 15.41 -10.83 -6.46
CA THR A 54 16.33 -11.03 -5.33
C THR A 54 16.21 -12.44 -4.76
N ILE A 55 14.99 -12.93 -4.50
CA ILE A 55 14.79 -14.28 -3.98
C ILE A 55 15.18 -15.36 -5.00
N ALA A 56 14.98 -15.11 -6.31
CA ALA A 56 15.42 -16.01 -7.36
C ALA A 56 16.95 -16.17 -7.37
N ARG A 57 17.68 -15.06 -7.30
CA ARG A 57 19.15 -15.09 -7.26
C ARG A 57 19.70 -15.68 -5.96
N ILE A 58 19.06 -15.42 -4.81
CA ILE A 58 19.41 -16.06 -3.54
C ILE A 58 19.19 -17.56 -3.63
N LEU A 59 18.11 -18.03 -4.25
CA LEU A 59 17.83 -19.45 -4.43
C LEU A 59 18.91 -20.15 -5.27
N MET A 60 19.37 -19.51 -6.36
CA MET A 60 20.48 -20.02 -7.18
C MET A 60 21.75 -20.17 -6.32
N LYS A 61 22.11 -19.13 -5.53
CA LYS A 61 23.21 -19.19 -4.56
C LYS A 61 23.06 -20.34 -3.57
N GLU A 62 21.83 -20.54 -3.08
CA GLU A 62 21.52 -21.64 -2.18
C GLU A 62 21.73 -23.02 -2.84
N TYR A 63 21.43 -23.19 -4.11
CA TYR A 63 21.61 -24.44 -4.83
C TYR A 63 23.09 -24.74 -5.12
N GLU A 64 23.89 -23.71 -5.40
CA GLU A 64 25.30 -23.80 -5.81
C GLU A 64 26.29 -23.80 -4.64
N CYS A 65 25.83 -23.60 -3.41
CA CYS A 65 26.74 -23.55 -2.26
C CYS A 65 27.44 -24.90 -1.99
N THR A 66 28.76 -24.94 -2.14
CA THR A 66 29.60 -26.13 -1.91
C THR A 66 30.00 -26.30 -0.44
N GLY A 67 30.01 -25.23 0.35
CA GLY A 67 30.46 -25.23 1.75
C GLY A 67 29.31 -25.22 2.76
N ARG A 68 28.09 -25.61 2.38
CA ARG A 68 26.95 -25.65 3.29
C ARG A 68 27.06 -26.71 4.33
N GLU A 69 26.83 -26.36 5.59
CA GLU A 69 26.57 -27.31 6.66
C GLU A 69 25.11 -27.78 6.63
N LYS A 70 24.87 -29.02 7.03
CA LYS A 70 23.53 -29.61 6.99
C LYS A 70 22.53 -28.79 7.81
N GLY A 71 21.47 -28.33 7.15
CA GLY A 71 20.39 -27.57 7.78
C GLY A 71 20.66 -26.07 7.89
N GLN A 72 21.78 -25.56 7.36
CA GLN A 72 22.08 -24.13 7.32
C GLN A 72 21.83 -23.53 5.93
N ASP A 73 21.75 -22.20 5.87
CA ASP A 73 21.71 -21.42 4.63
C ASP A 73 23.09 -21.51 3.90
N ALA A 74 23.21 -20.98 2.71
CA ALA A 74 24.47 -20.94 1.97
C ALA A 74 25.59 -20.29 2.80
N CYS A 75 26.80 -20.87 2.75
CA CYS A 75 27.89 -20.52 3.67
C CYS A 75 28.44 -19.10 3.51
N GLY A 76 28.22 -18.44 2.38
CA GLY A 76 28.69 -17.07 2.10
C GLY A 76 30.21 -16.93 1.86
N VAL A 77 31.01 -18.01 1.97
CA VAL A 77 32.48 -17.94 1.93
C VAL A 77 33.12 -18.74 0.80
N CYS A 78 32.45 -19.77 0.26
CA CYS A 78 32.96 -20.53 -0.87
C CYS A 78 32.97 -19.68 -2.15
N GLU A 79 33.73 -20.09 -3.16
CA GLU A 79 33.87 -19.35 -4.43
C GLU A 79 32.53 -19.12 -5.12
N SER A 80 31.69 -20.14 -5.18
CA SER A 80 30.33 -20.03 -5.73
C SER A 80 29.51 -18.97 -4.97
N CYS A 81 29.49 -19.02 -3.63
CA CYS A 81 28.76 -18.00 -2.87
C CYS A 81 29.23 -16.58 -3.14
N LYS A 82 30.55 -16.35 -3.27
CA LYS A 82 31.12 -15.03 -3.56
C LYS A 82 30.70 -14.55 -4.96
N ALA A 83 30.77 -15.43 -5.97
CA ALA A 83 30.36 -15.11 -7.33
C ALA A 83 28.87 -14.73 -7.39
N PHE A 84 27.99 -15.50 -6.70
CA PHE A 84 26.57 -15.20 -6.62
C PHE A 84 26.28 -13.93 -5.80
N GLU A 85 27.04 -13.59 -4.77
CA GLU A 85 26.88 -12.32 -4.04
C GLU A 85 27.16 -11.12 -4.93
N GLU A 86 28.20 -11.18 -5.75
CA GLU A 86 28.47 -10.13 -6.74
C GLU A 86 27.35 -10.04 -7.77
N TYR A 87 26.88 -11.16 -8.31
CA TYR A 87 25.76 -11.19 -9.22
C TYR A 87 24.47 -10.65 -8.60
N ILE A 88 24.14 -11.00 -7.34
CA ILE A 88 22.98 -10.48 -6.65
C ILE A 88 23.06 -8.96 -6.54
N ARG A 89 24.22 -8.43 -6.19
CA ARG A 89 24.45 -6.99 -6.00
C ARG A 89 24.44 -6.21 -7.30
N THR A 90 25.15 -6.69 -8.33
CA THR A 90 25.40 -5.95 -9.58
C THR A 90 24.38 -6.26 -10.68
N GLY A 91 23.86 -7.50 -10.71
CA GLY A 91 23.08 -8.05 -11.82
C GLY A 91 23.97 -8.55 -12.97
N ASN A 92 25.30 -8.48 -12.84
CA ASN A 92 26.23 -8.97 -13.84
C ASN A 92 26.54 -10.45 -13.61
N SER A 93 26.25 -11.29 -14.62
CA SER A 93 26.46 -12.73 -14.61
C SER A 93 27.70 -13.17 -15.42
N ASP A 94 28.59 -12.25 -15.82
CA ASP A 94 29.76 -12.57 -16.65
C ASP A 94 30.65 -13.67 -16.04
N ASN A 95 30.70 -13.74 -14.71
CA ASN A 95 31.43 -14.78 -13.97
C ASN A 95 30.60 -16.02 -13.63
N LEU A 96 29.41 -16.14 -14.20
CA LEU A 96 28.45 -17.24 -13.97
C LEU A 96 27.88 -17.72 -15.32
N PRO A 97 28.67 -18.44 -16.13
CA PRO A 97 28.30 -18.82 -17.50
C PRO A 97 27.04 -19.68 -17.56
N ASP A 98 26.68 -20.35 -16.46
CA ASP A 98 25.52 -21.20 -16.36
C ASP A 98 24.24 -20.45 -15.90
N VAL A 99 24.30 -19.11 -15.74
CA VAL A 99 23.15 -18.28 -15.34
C VAL A 99 22.67 -17.44 -16.52
N ASN A 100 21.50 -17.78 -17.02
CA ASN A 100 20.80 -17.08 -18.09
C ASN A 100 19.64 -16.28 -17.53
N GLU A 101 19.80 -14.96 -17.37
CA GLU A 101 18.71 -14.05 -16.94
C GLU A 101 18.06 -13.40 -18.15
N ILE A 102 16.78 -13.69 -18.37
CA ILE A 102 16.03 -13.29 -19.56
C ILE A 102 14.90 -12.36 -19.13
N ASN A 103 15.00 -11.08 -19.44
CA ASN A 103 13.87 -10.16 -19.30
C ASN A 103 12.96 -10.29 -20.54
N VAL A 104 11.85 -10.98 -20.38
CA VAL A 104 10.92 -11.26 -21.49
C VAL A 104 10.29 -9.98 -22.05
N ALA A 105 10.18 -8.93 -21.25
CA ALA A 105 9.65 -7.64 -21.67
C ALA A 105 10.56 -6.90 -22.65
N GLN A 106 11.89 -7.09 -22.53
CA GLN A 106 12.89 -6.44 -23.35
C GLN A 106 13.32 -7.30 -24.54
N ASN A 107 13.35 -8.61 -24.36
CA ASN A 107 13.71 -9.59 -25.39
C ASN A 107 12.46 -10.11 -26.10
N SER A 108 11.85 -9.28 -26.95
CA SER A 108 10.62 -9.63 -27.68
C SER A 108 10.85 -10.64 -28.83
N GLY A 109 12.10 -10.97 -29.15
CA GLY A 109 12.47 -11.93 -30.21
C GLY A 109 12.31 -13.38 -29.71
N LYS A 110 11.27 -14.09 -30.18
CA LYS A 110 11.09 -15.52 -29.86
C LYS A 110 12.32 -16.34 -30.28
N GLY A 111 13.00 -15.97 -31.36
CA GLY A 111 14.19 -16.68 -31.90
C GLY A 111 15.31 -16.70 -30.88
N ASP A 112 15.70 -15.54 -30.35
CA ASP A 112 16.86 -15.40 -29.45
C ASP A 112 16.70 -16.22 -28.17
N ILE A 113 15.46 -16.28 -27.63
CA ILE A 113 15.15 -17.08 -26.42
C ILE A 113 15.15 -18.57 -26.74
N VAL A 114 14.66 -18.96 -27.91
CA VAL A 114 14.66 -20.36 -28.35
C VAL A 114 16.09 -20.85 -28.56
N ASP A 115 16.95 -20.07 -29.24
CA ASP A 115 18.35 -20.39 -29.48
C ASP A 115 19.11 -20.54 -28.15
N LEU A 116 18.84 -19.63 -27.17
CA LEU A 116 19.42 -19.72 -25.84
C LEU A 116 18.98 -21.00 -25.10
N LEU A 117 17.73 -21.43 -25.28
CA LEU A 117 17.20 -22.64 -24.67
C LEU A 117 17.70 -23.92 -25.31
N GLU A 118 18.24 -23.89 -26.54
CA GLU A 118 18.86 -25.06 -27.15
C GLU A 118 20.13 -25.48 -26.40
N ASP A 119 20.80 -24.54 -25.74
CA ASP A 119 21.99 -24.83 -24.92
C ASP A 119 21.71 -25.63 -23.63
N ARG A 120 20.44 -25.82 -23.27
CA ARG A 120 20.05 -26.57 -22.07
C ARG A 120 20.47 -28.03 -22.05
N VAL A 121 20.68 -28.63 -23.23
CA VAL A 121 21.06 -30.04 -23.35
C VAL A 121 22.50 -30.30 -22.92
N TYR A 122 23.33 -29.27 -22.87
CA TYR A 122 24.72 -29.39 -22.43
C TYR A 122 24.84 -29.23 -20.92
N LEU A 123 25.81 -29.98 -20.35
CA LEU A 123 26.08 -29.86 -18.90
C LEU A 123 26.57 -28.44 -18.51
N PRO A 124 26.38 -28.04 -17.25
CA PRO A 124 26.94 -26.80 -16.73
C PRO A 124 28.46 -26.74 -16.91
N GLN A 125 28.98 -25.52 -17.08
CA GLN A 125 30.44 -25.32 -17.22
C GLN A 125 31.13 -25.30 -15.87
N ASP A 126 30.59 -24.54 -14.90
CA ASP A 126 31.25 -24.27 -13.62
C ASP A 126 30.39 -24.66 -12.38
N GLY A 127 29.09 -24.89 -12.54
CA GLY A 127 28.15 -25.13 -11.45
C GLY A 127 27.59 -26.54 -11.39
N TYR A 128 26.65 -26.74 -10.49
CA TYR A 128 25.83 -27.96 -10.43
C TYR A 128 24.64 -27.91 -11.38
N PHE A 129 24.14 -26.67 -11.63
CA PHE A 129 22.94 -26.44 -12.43
C PHE A 129 23.16 -25.33 -13.46
N LYS A 130 22.45 -25.44 -14.57
CA LYS A 130 22.25 -24.38 -15.55
C LYS A 130 20.92 -23.72 -15.27
N TYR A 131 20.91 -22.39 -15.10
CA TYR A 131 19.75 -21.60 -14.72
C TYR A 131 19.18 -20.82 -15.88
N TYR A 132 17.87 -20.91 -16.04
CA TYR A 132 17.09 -20.05 -16.92
C TYR A 132 16.09 -19.26 -16.09
N TYR A 133 16.40 -17.99 -15.82
CA TYR A 133 15.55 -17.09 -15.06
C TYR A 133 14.80 -16.18 -16.02
N PHE A 134 13.48 -16.33 -16.09
CA PHE A 134 12.58 -15.51 -16.91
C PHE A 134 11.93 -14.45 -16.03
N ASP A 135 12.30 -13.19 -16.20
CA ASP A 135 11.61 -12.07 -15.55
C ASP A 135 10.45 -11.58 -16.41
N GLU A 136 9.34 -11.25 -15.76
CA GLU A 136 8.08 -10.82 -16.37
C GLU A 136 7.55 -11.83 -17.43
N VAL A 137 7.63 -13.13 -17.11
CA VAL A 137 7.29 -14.22 -18.05
C VAL A 137 5.87 -14.14 -18.59
N HIS A 138 4.95 -13.44 -17.93
CA HIS A 138 3.58 -13.19 -18.42
C HIS A 138 3.54 -12.32 -19.68
N LYS A 139 4.65 -11.63 -20.02
CA LYS A 139 4.78 -10.87 -21.29
C LYS A 139 5.25 -11.73 -22.45
N ALA A 140 5.53 -13.02 -22.21
CA ALA A 140 5.85 -13.96 -23.27
C ALA A 140 4.66 -14.12 -24.21
N SER A 141 4.93 -14.12 -25.53
CA SER A 141 3.92 -14.45 -26.53
C SER A 141 3.40 -15.88 -26.33
N ASP A 142 2.18 -16.15 -26.75
CA ASP A 142 1.60 -17.50 -26.68
C ASP A 142 2.50 -18.56 -27.33
N GLY A 143 3.18 -18.19 -28.43
CA GLY A 143 4.11 -19.05 -29.10
C GLY A 143 5.35 -19.37 -28.26
N LEU A 144 5.86 -18.44 -27.45
CA LEU A 144 6.96 -18.69 -26.53
C LEU A 144 6.49 -19.47 -25.30
N GLN A 145 5.32 -19.12 -24.75
CA GLN A 145 4.75 -19.89 -23.64
C GLN A 145 4.53 -21.37 -24.01
N ASN A 146 3.99 -21.62 -25.22
CA ASN A 146 3.83 -22.99 -25.71
C ASN A 146 5.17 -23.71 -25.96
N TYR A 147 6.21 -23.01 -26.40
CA TYR A 147 7.55 -23.59 -26.55
C TYR A 147 8.12 -24.03 -25.20
N LEU A 148 7.90 -23.24 -24.14
CA LEU A 148 8.38 -23.55 -22.79
C LEU A 148 7.69 -24.80 -22.19
N LEU A 149 6.52 -25.21 -22.68
CA LEU A 149 5.78 -26.32 -22.07
C LEU A 149 6.61 -27.60 -22.02
N LYS A 150 7.33 -27.96 -23.10
CA LYS A 150 8.12 -29.19 -23.18
C LYS A 150 9.34 -29.15 -22.23
N PRO A 151 10.19 -28.11 -22.21
CA PRO A 151 11.27 -27.99 -21.24
C PRO A 151 10.83 -27.99 -19.79
N LEU A 152 9.64 -27.43 -19.49
CA LEU A 152 9.12 -27.37 -18.14
C LEU A 152 8.43 -28.69 -17.69
N GLU A 153 8.01 -29.52 -18.61
CA GLU A 153 7.41 -30.84 -18.33
C GLU A 153 8.46 -31.90 -17.99
N GLU A 154 9.51 -31.91 -18.79
CA GLU A 154 10.63 -32.84 -18.67
C GLU A 154 11.95 -32.06 -18.64
N PRO A 155 12.25 -31.35 -17.52
CA PRO A 155 13.49 -30.61 -17.39
C PRO A 155 14.67 -31.56 -17.29
N GLU A 156 15.77 -31.21 -17.95
CA GLU A 156 17.05 -31.92 -17.80
C GLU A 156 17.51 -31.90 -16.34
N GLU A 157 18.11 -32.97 -15.83
CA GLU A 157 18.47 -33.10 -14.40
C GLU A 157 19.34 -31.95 -13.86
N HIS A 158 20.13 -31.34 -14.71
CA HIS A 158 21.05 -30.26 -14.39
C HIS A 158 20.47 -28.86 -14.71
N VAL A 159 19.19 -28.75 -15.10
CA VAL A 159 18.56 -27.45 -15.46
C VAL A 159 17.54 -27.03 -14.42
N VAL A 160 17.56 -25.74 -14.10
CA VAL A 160 16.58 -25.09 -13.20
C VAL A 160 15.93 -23.91 -13.92
N TYR A 161 14.62 -23.95 -14.04
CA TYR A 161 13.80 -22.88 -14.59
C TYR A 161 13.18 -22.09 -13.46
N ILE A 162 13.40 -20.76 -13.45
CA ILE A 162 12.78 -19.85 -12.51
C ILE A 162 11.94 -18.86 -13.31
N LEU A 163 10.64 -18.85 -13.08
CA LEU A 163 9.66 -18.02 -13.78
C LEU A 163 9.15 -16.94 -12.82
N ALA A 164 9.46 -15.68 -13.06
CA ALA A 164 8.96 -14.57 -12.27
C ALA A 164 7.84 -13.83 -13.01
N THR A 165 6.77 -13.53 -12.30
CA THR A 165 5.61 -12.82 -12.85
C THR A 165 4.98 -11.86 -11.86
N THR A 166 4.47 -10.75 -12.36
CA THR A 166 3.57 -9.85 -11.63
C THR A 166 2.09 -10.18 -11.85
N ASP A 167 1.79 -10.96 -12.89
CA ASP A 167 0.42 -11.32 -13.29
C ASP A 167 0.37 -12.81 -13.65
N VAL A 168 0.00 -13.61 -12.66
CA VAL A 168 -0.06 -15.07 -12.83
C VAL A 168 -1.22 -15.50 -13.75
N ASP A 169 -2.28 -14.69 -13.84
CA ASP A 169 -3.47 -15.05 -14.61
C ASP A 169 -3.23 -14.94 -16.14
N LYS A 170 -2.24 -14.18 -16.54
CA LYS A 170 -1.78 -14.11 -17.93
C LYS A 170 -0.89 -15.27 -18.37
N LEU A 171 -0.44 -16.11 -17.43
CA LEU A 171 0.29 -17.32 -17.76
C LEU A 171 -0.68 -18.45 -18.13
N LEU A 172 -0.29 -19.23 -19.13
CA LEU A 172 -1.04 -20.44 -19.46
C LEU A 172 -1.20 -21.33 -18.22
N PRO A 173 -2.40 -21.84 -17.93
CA PRO A 173 -2.63 -22.74 -16.79
C PRO A 173 -1.69 -23.96 -16.81
N THR A 174 -1.32 -24.41 -18.01
CA THR A 174 -0.37 -25.52 -18.22
C THR A 174 1.04 -25.21 -17.72
N ILE A 175 1.54 -23.98 -17.82
CA ILE A 175 2.81 -23.53 -17.24
C ILE A 175 2.72 -23.53 -15.70
N ARG A 176 1.65 -22.94 -15.17
CA ARG A 176 1.43 -22.86 -13.71
C ARG A 176 1.41 -24.25 -13.05
N ASN A 177 0.77 -25.20 -13.70
CA ASN A 177 0.65 -26.58 -13.20
C ASN A 177 1.97 -27.38 -13.24
N ARG A 178 2.99 -26.91 -13.97
CA ARG A 178 4.32 -27.55 -14.05
C ARG A 178 5.29 -27.01 -12.99
N ALA A 179 4.93 -25.90 -12.31
CA ALA A 179 5.77 -25.39 -11.22
C ALA A 179 5.79 -26.35 -10.04
N ASN A 180 6.98 -26.87 -9.72
CA ASN A 180 7.21 -27.76 -8.58
C ASN A 180 7.28 -26.98 -7.25
N LEU A 181 7.62 -25.70 -7.34
CA LEU A 181 7.68 -24.78 -6.20
C LEU A 181 7.05 -23.44 -6.60
N VAL A 182 6.10 -22.96 -5.83
CA VAL A 182 5.48 -21.64 -6.01
C VAL A 182 5.80 -20.76 -4.82
N LEU A 183 6.48 -19.64 -5.07
CA LEU A 183 6.85 -18.64 -4.08
C LEU A 183 6.02 -17.38 -4.29
N LYS A 184 5.12 -17.07 -3.33
CA LYS A 184 4.26 -15.87 -3.38
C LYS A 184 4.89 -14.75 -2.56
N VAL A 185 5.55 -13.83 -3.25
CA VAL A 185 6.21 -12.68 -2.64
C VAL A 185 5.21 -11.54 -2.47
N LYS A 186 4.90 -11.21 -1.23
CA LYS A 186 3.98 -10.14 -0.85
C LYS A 186 4.73 -8.82 -0.66
N LYS A 187 3.98 -7.72 -0.56
CA LYS A 187 4.49 -6.45 -0.06
C LYS A 187 5.11 -6.66 1.33
N ALA A 188 6.15 -5.90 1.64
CA ALA A 188 6.70 -5.87 2.98
C ALA A 188 5.71 -5.19 3.95
N THR A 189 5.84 -5.47 5.24
CA THR A 189 5.11 -4.72 6.25
C THR A 189 5.77 -3.37 6.49
N GLU A 190 5.03 -2.40 7.01
CA GLU A 190 5.59 -1.11 7.44
C GLU A 190 6.77 -1.32 8.39
N LEU A 191 6.61 -2.22 9.35
CA LEU A 191 7.64 -2.53 10.34
C LEU A 191 8.92 -3.08 9.69
N ASP A 192 8.80 -3.95 8.68
CA ASP A 192 9.94 -4.51 7.95
C ASP A 192 10.71 -3.42 7.22
N ILE A 193 9.99 -2.50 6.58
CA ILE A 193 10.60 -1.38 5.85
C ILE A 193 11.27 -0.41 6.83
N CYS A 194 10.58 -0.01 7.90
CA CYS A 194 11.16 0.89 8.91
C CYS A 194 12.44 0.32 9.53
N LYS A 195 12.47 -0.98 9.85
CA LYS A 195 13.68 -1.65 10.33
C LYS A 195 14.81 -1.63 9.30
N LEU A 196 14.49 -1.89 8.03
CA LEU A 196 15.47 -1.85 6.95
C LEU A 196 16.07 -0.45 6.80
N LEU A 197 15.21 0.58 6.68
CA LEU A 197 15.64 1.97 6.53
C LEU A 197 16.47 2.44 7.74
N GLY A 198 16.05 2.11 8.96
CA GLY A 198 16.80 2.41 10.19
C GLY A 198 18.17 1.74 10.25
N THR A 199 18.27 0.48 9.79
CA THR A 199 19.56 -0.22 9.68
C THR A 199 20.49 0.47 8.69
N ILE A 200 19.96 0.93 7.55
CA ILE A 200 20.73 1.65 6.53
C ILE A 200 21.22 2.99 7.08
N CYS A 201 20.30 3.80 7.62
CA CYS A 201 20.66 5.11 8.18
C CYS A 201 21.71 4.98 9.30
N THR A 202 21.60 3.96 10.14
CA THR A 202 22.58 3.70 11.20
C THR A 202 23.95 3.34 10.62
N ARG A 203 24.01 2.54 9.55
CA ARG A 203 25.28 2.15 8.90
C ARG A 203 25.96 3.28 8.13
N GLU A 204 25.15 4.14 7.52
CA GLU A 204 25.61 5.30 6.75
C GLU A 204 25.76 6.56 7.62
N GLU A 205 25.56 6.44 8.95
CA GLU A 205 25.63 7.55 9.92
C GLU A 205 24.70 8.73 9.57
N ILE A 206 23.51 8.42 9.00
CA ILE A 206 22.51 9.41 8.60
C ILE A 206 21.59 9.67 9.79
N PRO A 207 21.43 10.94 10.22
CA PRO A 207 20.44 11.31 11.24
C PRO A 207 19.01 11.02 10.72
N PHE A 208 18.16 10.41 11.56
CA PHE A 208 16.81 10.02 11.16
C PHE A 208 15.80 10.04 12.29
N GLU A 209 14.53 10.06 11.90
CA GLU A 209 13.36 9.85 12.76
C GLU A 209 12.54 8.67 12.23
N GLU A 210 11.99 7.85 13.14
CA GLU A 210 11.16 6.69 12.74
C GLU A 210 9.90 7.10 11.99
N GLU A 211 9.32 8.27 12.30
CA GLU A 211 8.15 8.79 11.61
C GLU A 211 8.43 9.05 10.12
N ALA A 212 9.63 9.55 9.79
CA ALA A 212 10.07 9.71 8.41
C ALA A 212 10.01 8.39 7.62
N PHE A 213 10.41 7.28 8.23
CA PHE A 213 10.37 5.97 7.59
C PHE A 213 8.95 5.47 7.32
N ARG A 214 8.00 5.77 8.21
CA ARG A 214 6.58 5.45 7.99
C ARG A 214 6.03 6.24 6.82
N MET A 215 6.36 7.52 6.73
CA MET A 215 5.95 8.38 5.63
C MET A 215 6.52 7.86 4.29
N ILE A 216 7.80 7.49 4.26
CA ILE A 216 8.45 6.90 3.08
C ILE A 216 7.79 5.56 2.72
N SER A 217 7.54 4.67 3.68
CA SER A 217 6.96 3.36 3.43
C SER A 217 5.54 3.46 2.88
N ALA A 218 4.73 4.34 3.43
CA ALA A 218 3.36 4.60 2.97
C ALA A 218 3.35 5.18 1.54
N ARG A 219 4.23 6.16 1.25
CA ARG A 219 4.38 6.73 -0.08
C ARG A 219 4.86 5.71 -1.11
N ALA A 220 5.72 4.79 -0.70
CA ALA A 220 6.22 3.70 -1.54
C ALA A 220 5.21 2.56 -1.72
N ASP A 221 3.99 2.69 -1.21
CA ASP A 221 2.99 1.63 -1.21
C ASP A 221 3.54 0.30 -0.67
N TYR A 222 4.40 0.39 0.35
CA TYR A 222 5.07 -0.73 1.01
C TYR A 222 5.94 -1.58 0.06
N VAL A 223 6.46 -0.97 -0.99
CA VAL A 223 7.41 -1.57 -1.93
C VAL A 223 8.84 -1.24 -1.51
N ILE A 224 9.64 -2.27 -1.18
CA ILE A 224 11.01 -2.09 -0.65
C ILE A 224 11.90 -1.26 -1.59
N ARG A 225 11.88 -1.56 -2.90
CA ARG A 225 12.72 -0.84 -3.88
C ARG A 225 12.40 0.65 -3.89
N GLU A 226 11.11 1.01 -3.92
CA GLU A 226 10.68 2.39 -3.95
C GLU A 226 11.00 3.11 -2.63
N SER A 227 10.85 2.42 -1.49
CA SER A 227 11.21 2.95 -0.17
C SER A 227 12.71 3.30 -0.10
N LEU A 228 13.57 2.45 -0.67
CA LEU A 228 15.01 2.71 -0.74
C LEU A 228 15.36 3.86 -1.69
N ASN A 229 14.66 3.98 -2.83
CA ASN A 229 14.83 5.08 -3.76
C ASN A 229 14.42 6.41 -3.12
N TYR A 230 13.29 6.45 -2.41
CA TYR A 230 12.84 7.65 -1.69
C TYR A 230 13.78 8.02 -0.54
N LEU A 231 14.27 7.04 0.22
CA LEU A 231 15.29 7.32 1.24
C LEU A 231 16.54 7.93 0.61
N GLN A 232 17.02 7.35 -0.51
CA GLN A 232 18.18 7.87 -1.25
C GLN A 232 17.95 9.32 -1.68
N GLN A 233 16.80 9.63 -2.28
CA GLN A 233 16.43 10.97 -2.73
C GLN A 233 16.48 11.98 -1.58
N VAL A 234 15.86 11.66 -0.45
CA VAL A 234 15.85 12.52 0.76
C VAL A 234 17.26 12.74 1.28
N VAL A 235 18.07 11.68 1.38
CA VAL A 235 19.41 11.75 1.93
C VAL A 235 20.36 12.52 0.99
N ASP A 236 20.26 12.31 -0.30
CA ASP A 236 21.09 13.02 -1.29
C ASP A 236 20.78 14.53 -1.31
N ALA A 237 19.51 14.90 -1.10
CA ALA A 237 19.10 16.31 -1.10
C ALA A 237 19.40 17.02 0.23
N HIS A 238 19.24 16.34 1.38
CA HIS A 238 19.22 17.00 2.69
C HIS A 238 20.25 16.46 3.70
N GLY A 239 20.88 15.32 3.44
CA GLY A 239 21.83 14.69 4.34
C GLY A 239 21.25 14.08 5.62
N SER A 240 19.93 14.12 5.79
CA SER A 240 19.20 13.57 6.95
C SER A 240 17.79 13.16 6.55
N CYS A 241 17.15 12.32 7.38
CA CYS A 241 15.81 11.77 7.12
C CYS A 241 14.90 12.02 8.32
N THR A 242 14.44 13.26 8.49
CA THR A 242 13.45 13.64 9.51
C THR A 242 12.05 13.73 8.91
N ALA A 243 11.00 13.69 9.73
CA ALA A 243 9.62 13.76 9.27
C ALA A 243 9.33 15.06 8.50
N ASP A 244 9.84 16.19 8.98
CA ASP A 244 9.67 17.49 8.34
C ASP A 244 10.33 17.54 6.95
N ILE A 245 11.55 16.99 6.82
CA ILE A 245 12.28 16.93 5.55
C ILE A 245 11.54 16.05 4.55
N VAL A 246 11.09 14.87 4.98
CA VAL A 246 10.31 13.95 4.11
C VAL A 246 8.99 14.57 3.68
N ALA A 247 8.31 15.28 4.61
CA ALA A 247 7.08 16.02 4.28
C ALA A 247 7.34 17.10 3.23
N GLN A 248 8.42 17.87 3.38
CA GLN A 248 8.80 18.92 2.45
C GLN A 248 9.21 18.35 1.08
N GLU A 249 10.10 17.34 1.06
CA GLU A 249 10.64 16.76 -0.18
C GLU A 249 9.54 16.13 -1.06
N PHE A 250 8.57 15.48 -0.43
CA PHE A 250 7.49 14.80 -1.14
C PHE A 250 6.16 15.52 -1.11
N GLU A 251 6.16 16.77 -0.64
CA GLU A 251 4.94 17.57 -0.51
C GLU A 251 3.83 16.81 0.26
N LEU A 252 4.22 16.13 1.35
CA LEU A 252 3.30 15.34 2.15
C LEU A 252 2.73 16.19 3.29
N VAL A 253 1.46 15.97 3.58
CA VAL A 253 0.83 16.49 4.79
C VAL A 253 1.07 15.49 5.92
N THR A 254 1.65 15.96 7.02
CA THR A 254 1.88 15.13 8.21
C THR A 254 0.57 14.83 8.93
N ASP A 255 0.54 13.74 9.71
CA ASP A 255 -0.60 13.42 10.58
C ASP A 255 -0.94 14.61 11.51
N SER A 256 0.04 15.45 11.89
CA SER A 256 -0.20 16.67 12.66
C SER A 256 -1.22 17.61 11.99
N VAL A 257 -1.07 17.84 10.69
CA VAL A 257 -2.02 18.69 9.94
C VAL A 257 -3.42 18.07 9.87
N LEU A 258 -3.49 16.73 9.79
CA LEU A 258 -4.76 16.00 9.84
C LEU A 258 -5.41 16.11 11.23
N PHE A 259 -4.62 16.00 12.31
CA PHE A 259 -5.09 16.27 13.67
C PHE A 259 -5.59 17.70 13.83
N ASP A 260 -4.87 18.68 13.30
CA ASP A 260 -5.27 20.10 13.37
C ASP A 260 -6.51 20.38 12.55
N PHE A 261 -6.65 19.75 11.37
CA PHE A 261 -7.88 19.81 10.56
C PHE A 261 -9.10 19.33 11.36
N TYR A 262 -9.01 18.17 12.01
CA TYR A 262 -10.09 17.63 12.81
C TYR A 262 -10.35 18.46 14.08
N ARG A 263 -9.30 19.04 14.71
CA ARG A 263 -9.48 19.97 15.83
C ARG A 263 -10.22 21.22 15.41
N ALA A 264 -9.81 21.85 14.29
CA ALA A 264 -10.49 23.03 13.75
C ALA A 264 -11.96 22.70 13.41
N TYR A 265 -12.21 21.52 12.83
CA TYR A 265 -13.55 21.04 12.51
C TYR A 265 -14.40 20.86 13.78
N ILE A 266 -13.90 20.22 14.83
CA ILE A 266 -14.60 20.00 16.10
C ILE A 266 -14.84 21.32 16.85
N GLN A 267 -13.83 22.19 16.88
CA GLN A 267 -13.87 23.48 17.58
C GLN A 267 -14.63 24.56 16.81
N ARG A 268 -15.01 24.27 15.55
CA ARG A 268 -15.62 25.23 14.62
C ARG A 268 -14.74 26.45 14.37
N ASP A 269 -13.42 26.26 14.44
CA ASP A 269 -12.43 27.27 14.13
C ASP A 269 -12.30 27.44 12.61
N PHE A 270 -13.13 28.36 12.06
CA PHE A 270 -13.12 28.63 10.65
C PHE A 270 -11.80 29.22 10.15
N MET A 271 -11.14 30.06 10.95
CA MET A 271 -9.86 30.66 10.56
C MET A 271 -8.73 29.64 10.54
N GLY A 272 -8.67 28.77 11.56
CA GLY A 272 -7.74 27.62 11.59
C GLY A 272 -7.96 26.69 10.42
N TYR A 273 -9.21 26.35 10.12
CA TYR A 273 -9.57 25.53 8.94
C TYR A 273 -9.11 26.16 7.63
N MET A 274 -9.36 27.45 7.41
CA MET A 274 -8.93 28.16 6.19
C MET A 274 -7.41 28.25 6.06
N SER A 275 -6.70 28.40 7.19
CA SER A 275 -5.24 28.37 7.20
C SER A 275 -4.70 27.01 6.74
N ILE A 276 -5.29 25.92 7.21
CA ILE A 276 -4.94 24.56 6.80
C ILE A 276 -5.24 24.35 5.31
N MET A 277 -6.42 24.78 4.83
CA MET A 277 -6.77 24.67 3.41
C MET A 277 -5.82 25.45 2.52
N HIS A 278 -5.35 26.61 2.97
CA HIS A 278 -4.34 27.39 2.25
C HIS A 278 -2.98 26.67 2.21
N GLN A 279 -2.54 26.10 3.31
CA GLN A 279 -1.33 25.31 3.39
C GLN A 279 -1.40 24.11 2.44
N ILE A 280 -2.52 23.37 2.43
CA ILE A 280 -2.73 22.20 1.56
C ILE A 280 -2.66 22.59 0.08
N LYS A 281 -3.29 23.71 -0.30
CA LYS A 281 -3.28 24.21 -1.68
C LYS A 281 -1.87 24.45 -2.22
N THR A 282 -0.92 24.79 -1.35
CA THR A 282 0.48 25.04 -1.72
C THR A 282 1.36 23.78 -1.66
N THR A 283 0.87 22.72 -0.98
CA THR A 283 1.67 21.53 -0.68
C THR A 283 1.25 20.30 -1.51
N MET A 284 -0.04 20.15 -1.83
CA MET A 284 -0.54 18.98 -2.54
C MET A 284 -1.88 19.22 -3.25
N THR A 285 -2.37 18.23 -3.99
CA THR A 285 -3.72 18.27 -4.56
C THR A 285 -4.78 18.00 -3.49
N PHE A 286 -5.96 18.62 -3.64
CA PHE A 286 -7.07 18.39 -2.70
C PHE A 286 -7.61 16.97 -2.76
N GLU A 287 -7.49 16.28 -3.90
CA GLU A 287 -7.82 14.85 -4.04
C GLU A 287 -6.93 13.97 -3.17
N SER A 288 -5.62 14.21 -3.18
CA SER A 288 -4.66 13.50 -2.33
C SER A 288 -4.94 13.76 -0.85
N PHE A 289 -5.21 15.02 -0.48
CA PHE A 289 -5.58 15.37 0.88
C PHE A 289 -6.88 14.69 1.33
N LEU A 290 -7.91 14.66 0.48
CA LEU A 290 -9.16 13.97 0.77
C LEU A 290 -8.94 12.47 1.00
N GLN A 291 -8.07 11.85 0.21
CA GLN A 291 -7.72 10.45 0.41
C GLN A 291 -7.02 10.21 1.76
N MET A 292 -6.14 11.11 2.16
CA MET A 292 -5.49 11.06 3.48
C MET A 292 -6.52 11.24 4.61
N LEU A 293 -7.46 12.18 4.50
CA LEU A 293 -8.55 12.37 5.47
C LEU A 293 -9.40 11.10 5.63
N ARG A 294 -9.72 10.43 4.53
CA ARG A 294 -10.48 9.16 4.55
C ARG A 294 -9.72 8.09 5.32
N THR A 295 -8.45 7.88 4.98
CA THR A 295 -7.59 6.88 5.64
C THR A 295 -7.42 7.19 7.12
N PHE A 296 -7.19 8.46 7.47
CA PHE A 296 -7.06 8.93 8.84
C PHE A 296 -8.35 8.69 9.65
N THR A 297 -9.51 8.97 9.07
CA THR A 297 -10.81 8.72 9.71
C THR A 297 -11.02 7.23 9.98
N ILE A 298 -10.71 6.37 9.01
CA ILE A 298 -10.81 4.91 9.15
C ILE A 298 -9.89 4.41 10.27
N ARG A 299 -8.64 4.90 10.34
CA ARG A 299 -7.71 4.59 11.44
C ARG A 299 -8.29 5.00 12.80
N GLY A 300 -8.88 6.19 12.88
CA GLY A 300 -9.55 6.68 14.08
C GLY A 300 -10.71 5.79 14.52
N ILE A 301 -11.54 5.34 13.59
CA ILE A 301 -12.65 4.42 13.86
C ILE A 301 -12.13 3.07 14.39
N TYR A 302 -11.06 2.53 13.81
CA TYR A 302 -10.46 1.27 14.28
C TYR A 302 -9.94 1.41 15.72
N VAL A 303 -9.22 2.50 16.02
CA VAL A 303 -8.70 2.76 17.36
C VAL A 303 -9.81 2.88 18.40
N LEU A 304 -10.91 3.58 18.07
CA LEU A 304 -12.06 3.70 18.98
C LEU A 304 -12.74 2.36 19.27
N ASN A 305 -12.75 1.43 18.31
CA ASN A 305 -13.29 0.10 18.48
C ASN A 305 -12.30 -0.90 19.09
N GLY A 306 -11.15 -0.44 19.58
CA GLY A 306 -10.14 -1.28 20.22
C GLY A 306 -9.37 -2.18 19.27
N ILE A 307 -9.46 -1.95 17.95
CA ILE A 307 -8.71 -2.69 16.94
C ILE A 307 -7.28 -2.15 16.93
N GLN A 308 -6.32 -3.00 17.28
CA GLN A 308 -4.90 -2.65 17.19
C GLN A 308 -4.45 -2.72 15.74
N LEU A 309 -3.99 -1.57 15.23
CA LEU A 309 -3.34 -1.49 13.92
C LEU A 309 -1.85 -1.80 14.10
N GLU A 310 -1.32 -2.71 13.28
CA GLU A 310 0.12 -3.03 13.30
C GLU A 310 0.94 -1.75 13.03
N GLY A 311 1.98 -1.54 13.84
CA GLY A 311 2.89 -0.39 13.69
C GLY A 311 2.50 0.88 14.44
N MET A 312 1.30 1.00 15.02
CA MET A 312 0.93 2.19 15.81
C MET A 312 1.53 2.16 17.23
N HIS A 313 2.17 3.26 17.63
CA HIS A 313 2.66 3.42 19.00
C HIS A 313 1.54 3.77 19.99
N LYS A 314 1.74 3.43 21.26
CA LYS A 314 0.76 3.72 22.32
C LYS A 314 0.39 5.20 22.44
N GLU A 315 1.34 6.09 22.19
CA GLU A 315 1.11 7.54 22.22
C GLU A 315 0.24 8.01 21.05
N GLU A 316 0.44 7.46 19.87
CA GLU A 316 -0.35 7.71 18.68
C GLU A 316 -1.78 7.20 18.87
N ILE A 317 -1.95 5.97 19.35
CA ILE A 317 -3.27 5.39 19.70
C ILE A 317 -4.00 6.33 20.67
N ARG A 318 -3.30 6.88 21.67
CA ARG A 318 -3.89 7.81 22.62
C ARG A 318 -4.35 9.10 21.94
N LYS A 319 -3.54 9.70 21.06
CA LYS A 319 -3.89 10.90 20.29
C LYS A 319 -5.15 10.67 19.43
N PHE A 320 -5.23 9.52 18.73
CA PHE A 320 -6.42 9.15 17.95
C PHE A 320 -7.63 8.95 18.85
N SER A 321 -7.49 8.22 19.96
CA SER A 321 -8.57 8.02 20.93
C SER A 321 -9.08 9.34 21.51
N ASP A 322 -8.19 10.24 21.91
CA ASP A 322 -8.54 11.55 22.46
C ASP A 322 -9.27 12.44 21.45
N LEU A 323 -8.89 12.38 20.17
CA LEU A 323 -9.52 13.14 19.12
C LEU A 323 -10.91 12.57 18.77
N PHE A 324 -10.96 11.29 18.46
CA PHE A 324 -12.17 10.66 17.89
C PHE A 324 -13.22 10.30 18.96
N SER A 325 -12.86 10.19 20.25
CA SER A 325 -13.83 10.04 21.34
C SER A 325 -14.80 11.23 21.49
N LYS A 326 -14.51 12.35 20.84
CA LYS A 326 -15.40 13.52 20.80
C LYS A 326 -16.56 13.35 19.80
N PHE A 327 -16.54 12.33 18.97
CA PHE A 327 -17.61 12.00 18.04
C PHE A 327 -18.38 10.79 18.56
N ASP A 328 -19.68 10.80 18.39
CA ASP A 328 -20.47 9.57 18.52
C ASP A 328 -20.39 8.71 17.24
N VAL A 329 -20.86 7.47 17.32
CA VAL A 329 -20.78 6.52 16.20
C VAL A 329 -21.55 7.03 14.96
N VAL A 330 -22.68 7.70 15.17
CA VAL A 330 -23.49 8.25 14.09
C VAL A 330 -22.78 9.41 13.42
N GLN A 331 -22.18 10.30 14.20
CA GLN A 331 -21.38 11.43 13.67
C GLN A 331 -20.18 10.94 12.86
N LEU A 332 -19.48 9.90 13.32
CA LEU A 332 -18.36 9.31 12.59
C LEU A 332 -18.80 8.65 11.27
N SER A 333 -19.92 7.94 11.29
CA SER A 333 -20.50 7.33 10.09
C SER A 333 -20.90 8.38 9.07
N LEU A 334 -21.59 9.45 9.50
CA LEU A 334 -21.96 10.59 8.66
C LEU A 334 -20.72 11.33 8.12
N LEU A 335 -19.72 11.54 8.95
CA LEU A 335 -18.46 12.16 8.57
C LEU A 335 -17.76 11.36 7.46
N LEU A 336 -17.62 10.06 7.64
CA LEU A 336 -17.01 9.18 6.63
C LEU A 336 -17.84 9.15 5.33
N SER A 337 -19.16 9.04 5.43
CA SER A 337 -20.06 9.11 4.27
C SER A 337 -19.90 10.41 3.50
N ARG A 338 -19.85 11.55 4.20
CA ARG A 338 -19.61 12.87 3.59
C ARG A 338 -18.24 12.93 2.91
N LEU A 339 -17.17 12.44 3.56
CA LEU A 339 -15.83 12.38 2.96
C LEU A 339 -15.78 11.51 1.71
N LEU A 340 -16.57 10.44 1.65
CA LEU A 340 -16.66 9.59 0.45
C LEU A 340 -17.32 10.31 -0.74
N THR A 341 -18.33 11.11 -0.49
CA THR A 341 -19.07 11.86 -1.53
C THR A 341 -18.34 13.13 -2.01
N LEU A 342 -17.41 13.69 -1.22
CA LEU A 342 -16.68 14.91 -1.58
C LEU A 342 -15.76 14.77 -2.81
N GLY A 343 -15.46 13.55 -3.26
CA GLY A 343 -14.60 13.28 -4.43
C GLY A 343 -15.24 13.60 -5.78
N GLU A 344 -16.54 13.91 -5.83
CA GLU A 344 -17.25 14.22 -7.06
C GLU A 344 -17.19 15.72 -7.38
N GLY A 345 -16.69 16.09 -8.55
CA GLY A 345 -16.61 17.48 -9.01
C GLY A 345 -15.42 18.26 -8.44
N ASN A 346 -15.62 19.51 -8.05
CA ASN A 346 -14.55 20.36 -7.51
C ASN A 346 -14.32 20.09 -6.02
N VAL A 347 -13.27 19.30 -5.71
CA VAL A 347 -12.93 18.87 -4.35
C VAL A 347 -12.59 20.06 -3.44
N GLU A 348 -11.90 21.09 -3.94
CA GLU A 348 -11.61 22.31 -3.17
C GLU A 348 -12.91 22.99 -2.68
N ALA A 349 -13.84 23.22 -3.60
CA ALA A 349 -15.12 23.82 -3.27
C ALA A 349 -15.94 22.95 -2.32
N ASN A 350 -15.89 21.64 -2.49
CA ASN A 350 -16.60 20.70 -1.64
C ASN A 350 -16.02 20.68 -0.21
N LEU A 351 -14.70 20.68 -0.05
CA LEU A 351 -14.05 20.77 1.26
C LEU A 351 -14.35 22.11 1.96
N LEU A 352 -14.37 23.23 1.22
CA LEU A 352 -14.78 24.52 1.77
C LEU A 352 -16.25 24.49 2.24
N ASN A 353 -17.14 23.94 1.43
CA ASN A 353 -18.56 23.79 1.78
C ASN A 353 -18.79 22.82 2.95
N PHE A 354 -17.91 21.85 3.15
CA PHE A 354 -18.00 20.88 4.23
C PHE A 354 -18.05 21.55 5.62
N MET A 355 -17.21 22.55 5.83
CA MET A 355 -17.20 23.32 7.07
C MET A 355 -18.37 24.31 7.16
N TYR A 356 -18.75 24.94 6.03
CA TYR A 356 -19.88 25.87 5.99
C TYR A 356 -21.23 25.23 6.29
N ARG A 357 -21.48 24.04 5.74
CA ARG A 357 -22.74 23.32 5.99
C ARG A 357 -22.92 22.95 7.44
N GLN A 358 -21.87 22.54 8.13
CA GLN A 358 -21.95 22.23 9.55
C GLN A 358 -22.33 23.46 10.37
N ASN A 359 -21.79 24.64 10.07
CA ASN A 359 -22.14 25.88 10.75
C ASN A 359 -23.57 26.35 10.44
N LEU A 360 -24.09 26.10 9.23
CA LEU A 360 -25.44 26.44 8.82
C LEU A 360 -26.49 25.52 9.46
N GLU A 361 -26.28 24.21 9.49
CA GLU A 361 -27.20 23.25 10.10
C GLU A 361 -27.39 23.53 11.60
N ASP A 362 -26.32 23.89 12.30
CA ASP A 362 -26.39 24.25 13.73
C ASP A 362 -26.95 25.66 13.98
N GLY A 363 -26.69 26.62 13.08
CA GLY A 363 -27.30 27.94 13.12
C GLY A 363 -28.82 27.86 12.92
N ILE A 364 -29.29 26.97 12.05
CA ILE A 364 -30.70 26.69 11.85
C ILE A 364 -31.30 26.01 13.08
N ALA A 365 -30.61 25.01 13.65
CA ALA A 365 -31.05 24.32 14.87
C ALA A 365 -31.15 25.30 16.07
N GLN A 366 -30.16 26.20 16.24
CA GLN A 366 -30.22 27.22 17.27
C GLN A 366 -31.36 28.24 17.05
N THR A 367 -31.62 28.65 15.81
CA THR A 367 -32.75 29.53 15.49
C THR A 367 -34.10 28.86 15.73
N TYR A 368 -34.22 27.56 15.52
CA TYR A 368 -35.43 26.80 15.87
C TYR A 368 -35.61 26.67 17.38
N SER A 369 -34.56 26.40 18.16
CA SER A 369 -34.64 26.29 19.62
C SER A 369 -34.94 27.65 20.27
N VAL A 370 -34.38 28.73 19.77
CA VAL A 370 -34.66 30.13 20.25
C VAL A 370 -36.07 30.57 19.83
N ALA A 371 -36.59 30.09 18.71
CA ALA A 371 -37.96 30.39 18.28
C ALA A 371 -39.02 29.62 19.08
N GLU A 372 -38.69 28.47 19.66
CA GLU A 372 -39.58 27.76 20.63
C GLU A 372 -39.57 28.40 22.03
N GLU A 373 -38.46 28.99 22.46
CA GLU A 373 -38.38 29.72 23.76
C GLU A 373 -38.99 31.13 23.71
N LEU A 374 -39.07 31.75 22.55
CA LEU A 374 -39.71 33.03 22.35
C LEU A 374 -41.14 32.88 21.82
N GLN A 375 -42.05 32.55 22.69
CA GLN A 375 -43.49 32.74 22.43
C GLN A 375 -43.83 34.22 22.28
N VAL A 376 -43.48 34.81 21.11
CA VAL A 376 -43.90 36.16 20.75
C VAL A 376 -45.10 36.07 19.79
N ALA A 377 -46.24 36.41 20.29
CA ALA A 377 -47.45 36.55 19.50
C ALA A 377 -47.26 37.52 18.32
N PRO A 378 -47.78 37.21 17.14
CA PRO A 378 -47.56 38.05 15.96
C PRO A 378 -48.41 39.32 16.09
N LYS A 379 -47.74 40.48 16.03
CA LYS A 379 -48.42 41.78 15.79
C LYS A 379 -48.84 41.83 14.33
N THR A 380 -50.13 41.88 14.13
CA THR A 380 -50.80 42.11 12.83
C THR A 380 -50.49 43.49 12.26
N SER A 381 -50.01 43.55 11.00
CA SER A 381 -50.19 44.68 10.12
C SER A 381 -50.91 44.24 8.84
N LYS A 382 -51.98 44.94 8.57
CA LYS A 382 -53.01 44.72 7.54
C LYS A 382 -52.45 44.95 6.14
N MET A 383 -52.71 44.04 5.21
CA MET A 383 -53.17 44.33 3.84
C MET A 383 -53.85 43.09 3.26
N GLY A 384 -55.02 43.20 2.97
CA GLY A 384 -56.16 42.67 2.23
C GLY A 384 -55.93 41.41 1.38
N ILE A 385 -55.72 40.22 2.01
CA ILE A 385 -55.95 38.95 1.35
C ILE A 385 -56.88 38.14 2.28
N SER A 386 -57.88 37.47 1.67
CA SER A 386 -58.90 36.71 2.41
C SER A 386 -58.24 35.59 3.22
N PRO A 387 -58.67 35.35 4.47
CA PRO A 387 -58.12 34.27 5.32
C PRO A 387 -58.18 32.85 4.68
N LYS A 388 -59.07 32.66 3.73
CA LYS A 388 -59.19 31.38 2.98
C LYS A 388 -58.11 31.21 1.89
N ASP A 389 -57.63 32.28 1.32
CA ASP A 389 -56.60 32.22 0.29
C ASP A 389 -55.19 32.10 0.89
N GLU A 390 -54.93 32.74 2.03
CA GLU A 390 -53.70 32.54 2.82
C GLU A 390 -53.57 31.10 3.33
N GLN A 391 -54.70 30.49 3.72
CA GLN A 391 -54.71 29.12 4.22
C GLN A 391 -54.49 28.09 3.09
N ARG A 392 -54.97 28.38 1.89
CA ARG A 392 -54.68 27.58 0.69
C ARG A 392 -53.24 27.70 0.21
N GLU A 393 -52.67 28.87 0.26
CA GLU A 393 -51.26 29.05 -0.09
C GLU A 393 -50.31 28.44 0.95
N ARG A 394 -50.64 28.54 2.24
CA ARG A 394 -49.90 27.84 3.30
C ARG A 394 -49.95 26.31 3.17
N ASN A 395 -51.12 25.78 2.89
CA ASN A 395 -51.27 24.33 2.70
C ASN A 395 -50.51 23.82 1.46
N LYS A 396 -50.52 24.59 0.36
CA LYS A 396 -49.79 24.27 -0.85
C LYS A 396 -48.26 24.33 -0.62
N ASN A 397 -47.81 25.30 0.14
CA ASN A 397 -46.38 25.43 0.49
C ASN A 397 -45.94 24.32 1.51
N ILE A 398 -46.80 23.84 2.37
CA ILE A 398 -46.54 22.72 3.29
C ILE A 398 -46.48 21.41 2.51
N GLU A 399 -47.40 21.20 1.54
CA GLU A 399 -47.38 20.00 0.70
C GLU A 399 -46.12 19.92 -0.18
N VAL A 400 -45.73 21.01 -0.84
CA VAL A 400 -44.50 21.07 -1.63
C VAL A 400 -43.25 20.89 -0.77
N ARG A 401 -43.26 21.34 0.49
CA ARG A 401 -42.15 21.11 1.43
C ARG A 401 -42.13 19.66 1.96
N ARG A 402 -43.28 19.03 2.15
CA ARG A 402 -43.35 17.62 2.49
C ARG A 402 -42.87 16.71 1.37
N GLU A 403 -43.30 16.97 0.15
CA GLU A 403 -42.84 16.21 -1.03
C GLU A 403 -41.34 16.36 -1.25
N LYS A 404 -40.77 17.58 -1.06
CA LYS A 404 -39.32 17.76 -1.10
C LYS A 404 -38.59 17.05 0.03
N ALA A 405 -39.10 17.09 1.25
CA ALA A 405 -38.50 16.41 2.40
C ALA A 405 -38.58 14.87 2.27
N GLU A 406 -39.69 14.35 1.71
CA GLU A 406 -39.81 12.93 1.41
C GLU A 406 -38.88 12.48 0.28
N LEU A 407 -38.68 13.31 -0.74
CA LEU A 407 -37.75 13.01 -1.83
C LEU A 407 -36.28 13.10 -1.38
N GLU A 408 -35.94 14.05 -0.50
CA GLU A 408 -34.63 14.14 0.14
C GLU A 408 -34.40 12.99 1.14
N GLY A 409 -35.44 12.62 1.91
CA GLY A 409 -35.40 11.46 2.80
C GLY A 409 -35.22 10.13 2.06
N GLN A 410 -35.87 9.96 0.90
CA GLN A 410 -35.66 8.76 0.06
C GLN A 410 -34.27 8.73 -0.57
N LYS A 411 -33.70 9.86 -0.93
CA LYS A 411 -32.29 9.96 -1.40
C LYS A 411 -31.30 9.67 -0.27
N MET A 412 -31.58 10.12 0.96
CA MET A 412 -30.77 9.81 2.14
C MET A 412 -30.83 8.32 2.50
N LEU A 413 -32.03 7.69 2.47
CA LEU A 413 -32.17 6.25 2.70
C LEU A 413 -31.46 5.39 1.66
N ALA A 414 -31.40 5.82 0.39
CA ALA A 414 -30.64 5.13 -0.64
C ALA A 414 -29.13 5.19 -0.37
N THR A 415 -28.61 6.35 0.08
CA THR A 415 -27.21 6.50 0.49
C THR A 415 -26.89 5.79 1.81
N GLU A 416 -27.83 5.72 2.75
CA GLU A 416 -27.68 4.91 3.98
C GLU A 416 -27.61 3.42 3.68
N THR A 417 -28.39 2.94 2.70
CA THR A 417 -28.36 1.52 2.30
C THR A 417 -27.01 1.14 1.68
N GLU A 418 -26.37 2.04 0.92
CA GLU A 418 -25.00 1.85 0.42
C GLU A 418 -23.96 1.91 1.55
N GLY A 419 -24.14 2.78 2.54
CA GLY A 419 -23.28 2.86 3.73
C GLY A 419 -23.36 1.61 4.61
N VAL A 420 -24.54 1.04 4.78
CA VAL A 420 -24.73 -0.22 5.53
C VAL A 420 -24.14 -1.41 4.78
N GLN A 421 -24.24 -1.46 3.45
CA GLN A 421 -23.58 -2.49 2.65
C GLN A 421 -22.04 -2.39 2.75
N LEU A 422 -21.49 -1.20 2.88
CA LEU A 422 -20.05 -1.01 3.07
C LEU A 422 -19.60 -1.47 4.47
N LEU A 423 -20.42 -1.25 5.50
CA LEU A 423 -20.18 -1.75 6.86
C LEU A 423 -20.27 -3.28 6.92
N ASP A 424 -21.18 -3.89 6.20
CA ASP A 424 -21.27 -5.34 6.05
C ASP A 424 -20.08 -5.92 5.28
N MET A 425 -19.59 -5.25 4.24
CA MET A 425 -18.34 -5.62 3.56
C MET A 425 -17.13 -5.51 4.48
N LEU A 426 -17.04 -4.47 5.31
CA LEU A 426 -15.95 -4.30 6.28
C LEU A 426 -16.00 -5.33 7.42
N SER A 427 -17.21 -5.78 7.80
CA SER A 427 -17.38 -6.83 8.81
C SER A 427 -17.04 -8.24 8.29
N SER A 428 -17.00 -8.44 6.99
CA SER A 428 -16.69 -9.73 6.35
C SER A 428 -15.18 -10.03 6.23
N PHE A 429 -14.29 -9.10 6.61
CA PHE A 429 -12.86 -9.38 6.68
C PHE A 429 -12.54 -10.23 7.92
N PRO A 430 -11.76 -11.31 7.80
CA PRO A 430 -11.48 -12.21 8.90
C PRO A 430 -10.65 -11.53 9.98
N VAL A 431 -11.29 -11.21 11.11
CA VAL A 431 -10.62 -10.76 12.33
C VAL A 431 -9.98 -11.98 12.99
N GLN A 432 -8.67 -12.10 12.94
CA GLN A 432 -7.95 -13.06 13.77
C GLN A 432 -7.96 -12.55 15.22
N THR A 433 -8.91 -13.04 16.00
CA THR A 433 -8.89 -12.87 17.46
C THR A 433 -7.77 -13.72 18.06
N VAL A 434 -6.68 -13.08 18.45
CA VAL A 434 -5.68 -13.70 19.32
C VAL A 434 -6.26 -13.71 20.74
N LYS A 435 -6.70 -14.86 21.21
CA LYS A 435 -6.94 -15.09 22.64
C LYS A 435 -5.60 -15.07 23.38
N GLY A 436 -5.31 -13.96 24.04
CA GLY A 436 -4.25 -13.87 25.04
C GLY A 436 -4.76 -14.43 26.36
N THR A 437 -4.17 -15.52 26.82
CA THR A 437 -4.21 -15.94 28.23
C THR A 437 -3.27 -15.04 29.04
N LEU A 438 -3.75 -14.66 30.21
CA LEU A 438 -3.07 -13.91 31.29
C LEU A 438 -1.65 -14.37 31.58
#